data_2eb887128c88cdd7183cd316327a41a4
#
_entry.id   2eb887128c88cdd7183cd316327a41a4
#
_cell.length_a   1.000
_cell.length_b   1.000
_cell.length_c   1.000
_cell.angle_alpha   90.00
_cell.angle_beta   90.00
_cell.angle_gamma   90.00
#
_symmetry.space_group_name_H-M   'P 1'
#
loop_
_entity.id
_entity.type
_entity.pdbx_description
1 polymer ?
#
loop_
_entity_poly.entity_id
_entity_poly.type
_entity_poly.pdbx_seq_one_letter_code
_entity_poly.pdbx_strand_id
1 'polypeptide(L)'
;MVHRSRGCVKIEMRLKAVDLTQPMGILTPPFPGGKAMRIVYTNRISYDGYGQQEYTFTTHTGTHLDGPMHFDPKGGDLASLPMAKLFGEGVIADVSEVGEYGIYTPKHVLSKVEVKKGDILIIHTHSHVHYTYCSDPDEEAYFYKHPGPNKEFRDWCADMKFKWLGIDAASQDHPMNIADLRRLRPKFVAEFEKKHGKRREEIFPDDMEHLMHWSLFAKPHEIIHAENVGGDIDQVLNRRAWIGVFPLKVKDGESSPCRLVAFVEE
;
A
#
# COMPACT_ATOMS: atom_id res chain seq x y z
N MET A 1 1.20 -44.65 -43.38
CA MET A 1 0.59 -43.68 -42.47
C MET A 1 1.70 -42.96 -41.76
N VAL A 2 1.94 -41.69 -42.10
CA VAL A 2 3.00 -40.89 -41.49
C VAL A 2 2.38 -40.09 -40.36
N HIS A 3 2.68 -40.44 -39.09
CA HIS A 3 2.32 -39.66 -37.95
C HIS A 3 3.18 -38.38 -37.93
N ARG A 4 2.59 -37.22 -38.27
CA ARG A 4 3.18 -35.91 -38.00
C ARG A 4 2.99 -35.62 -36.49
N SER A 5 4.08 -35.70 -35.76
CA SER A 5 4.15 -35.15 -34.41
C SER A 5 3.98 -33.64 -34.50
N ARG A 6 2.89 -33.09 -33.94
CA ARG A 6 2.75 -31.66 -33.73
C ARG A 6 3.81 -31.25 -32.69
N GLY A 7 4.82 -30.51 -33.13
CA GLY A 7 5.83 -29.96 -32.26
C GLY A 7 5.15 -29.10 -31.20
N CYS A 8 5.33 -29.46 -29.93
CA CYS A 8 4.96 -28.63 -28.79
C CYS A 8 5.93 -27.44 -28.77
N VAL A 9 5.47 -26.26 -29.13
CA VAL A 9 6.25 -25.02 -28.95
C VAL A 9 6.32 -24.78 -27.45
N LYS A 10 7.48 -25.01 -26.83
CA LYS A 10 7.77 -24.55 -25.47
C LYS A 10 7.84 -23.03 -25.51
N ILE A 11 6.82 -22.37 -25.00
CA ILE A 11 6.88 -20.94 -24.67
C ILE A 11 7.62 -20.87 -23.34
N GLU A 12 8.89 -20.48 -23.37
CA GLU A 12 9.63 -20.08 -22.16
C GLU A 12 9.15 -18.69 -21.77
N MET A 13 8.29 -18.61 -20.78
CA MET A 13 7.89 -17.34 -20.18
C MET A 13 9.03 -16.91 -19.22
N ARG A 14 9.69 -15.81 -19.52
CA ARG A 14 10.68 -15.18 -18.61
C ARG A 14 9.97 -14.17 -17.76
N LEU A 15 10.04 -14.35 -16.45
CA LEU A 15 9.48 -13.42 -15.48
C LEU A 15 10.59 -12.59 -14.85
N LYS A 16 10.42 -11.27 -14.87
CA LYS A 16 11.22 -10.33 -14.08
C LYS A 16 10.50 -10.02 -12.79
N ALA A 17 11.19 -10.16 -11.65
CA ALA A 17 10.71 -9.69 -10.36
C ALA A 17 11.11 -8.20 -10.20
N VAL A 18 10.13 -7.37 -9.86
CA VAL A 18 10.30 -5.94 -9.54
C VAL A 18 9.96 -5.73 -8.08
N ASP A 19 10.89 -5.19 -7.31
CA ASP A 19 10.73 -4.97 -5.89
C ASP A 19 9.95 -3.67 -5.64
N LEU A 20 8.81 -3.78 -4.99
CA LEU A 20 7.92 -2.66 -4.67
C LEU A 20 8.01 -2.27 -3.18
N THR A 21 9.12 -2.61 -2.52
CA THR A 21 9.31 -2.42 -1.07
C THR A 21 10.21 -1.23 -0.80
N GLN A 22 9.78 -0.31 0.06
CA GLN A 22 10.62 0.77 0.56
C GLN A 22 11.72 0.24 1.49
N PRO A 23 12.94 0.80 1.46
CA PRO A 23 13.95 0.50 2.48
C PRO A 23 13.45 0.87 3.87
N MET A 24 13.77 0.06 4.88
CA MET A 24 13.41 0.30 6.28
C MET A 24 14.68 0.39 7.14
N GLY A 25 14.74 1.40 8.01
CA GLY A 25 15.88 1.63 8.90
C GLY A 25 15.57 2.65 10.00
N ILE A 26 16.56 3.07 10.75
CA ILE A 26 16.40 3.95 11.93
C ILE A 26 15.79 5.33 11.61
N LEU A 27 15.88 5.77 10.36
CA LEU A 27 15.30 7.02 9.90
C LEU A 27 13.90 6.83 9.31
N THR A 28 13.40 5.59 9.24
CA THR A 28 12.02 5.34 8.78
C THR A 28 11.05 6.04 9.72
N PRO A 29 10.26 7.02 9.23
CA PRO A 29 9.32 7.72 10.07
C PRO A 29 8.18 6.78 10.46
N PRO A 30 7.76 6.79 11.73
CA PRO A 30 6.50 6.15 12.10
C PRO A 30 5.32 6.94 11.54
N PHE A 31 4.15 6.30 11.45
CA PHE A 31 2.92 7.07 11.24
C PHE A 31 2.82 8.18 12.31
N PRO A 32 2.37 9.41 11.96
CA PRO A 32 2.36 10.56 12.88
C PRO A 32 1.71 10.25 14.23
N GLY A 33 2.46 10.45 15.32
CA GLY A 33 2.07 10.06 16.68
C GLY A 33 2.56 8.68 17.12
N GLY A 34 3.15 7.89 16.21
CA GLY A 34 3.72 6.58 16.50
C GLY A 34 5.12 6.62 17.10
N LYS A 35 5.69 5.44 17.34
CA LYS A 35 7.04 5.27 17.90
C LYS A 35 8.06 5.02 16.81
N ALA A 36 9.19 5.72 16.85
CA ALA A 36 10.30 5.52 15.94
C ALA A 36 10.93 4.13 16.09
N MET A 37 11.43 3.61 14.96
CA MET A 37 12.19 2.36 14.93
C MET A 37 13.50 2.46 15.70
N ARG A 38 13.89 1.39 16.37
CA ARG A 38 15.18 1.21 17.03
C ARG A 38 15.89 -0.01 16.48
N ILE A 39 17.20 0.12 16.25
CA ILE A 39 18.09 -0.98 15.85
C ILE A 39 19.24 -1.01 16.86
N VAL A 40 19.46 -2.17 17.49
CA VAL A 40 20.53 -2.38 18.45
C VAL A 40 21.37 -3.57 18.00
N TYR A 41 22.69 -3.40 17.95
CA TYR A 41 23.61 -4.53 17.78
C TYR A 41 23.73 -5.28 19.09
N THR A 42 23.27 -6.51 19.14
CA THR A 42 23.45 -7.41 20.28
C THR A 42 24.80 -8.12 20.20
N ASN A 43 25.29 -8.41 18.97
CA ASN A 43 26.59 -8.99 18.71
C ASN A 43 27.28 -8.28 17.54
N ARG A 44 28.60 -8.20 17.58
CA ARG A 44 29.43 -7.58 16.55
C ARG A 44 30.50 -8.53 16.05
N ILE A 45 30.70 -8.61 14.74
CA ILE A 45 31.67 -9.51 14.12
C ILE A 45 33.09 -9.36 14.73
N SER A 46 33.51 -8.11 15.01
CA SER A 46 34.84 -7.81 15.52
C SER A 46 35.11 -8.32 16.93
N TYR A 47 34.08 -8.63 17.72
CA TYR A 47 34.20 -9.08 19.10
C TYR A 47 33.64 -10.49 19.30
N ASP A 48 32.52 -10.81 18.65
CA ASP A 48 31.74 -12.02 18.91
C ASP A 48 31.88 -13.04 17.78
N GLY A 49 32.54 -12.68 16.65
CA GLY A 49 32.72 -13.57 15.50
C GLY A 49 31.46 -13.63 14.56
N TYR A 50 30.35 -13.05 14.96
CA TYR A 50 29.12 -12.93 14.15
C TYR A 50 28.37 -11.62 14.46
N GLY A 51 27.50 -11.19 13.55
CA GLY A 51 26.67 -10.02 13.73
C GLY A 51 25.24 -10.41 14.08
N GLN A 52 24.65 -9.75 15.08
CA GLN A 52 23.25 -9.90 15.45
C GLN A 52 22.66 -8.55 15.81
N GLN A 53 21.39 -8.32 15.42
CA GLN A 53 20.67 -7.09 15.72
C GLN A 53 19.30 -7.41 16.32
N GLU A 54 18.84 -6.53 17.19
CA GLU A 54 17.48 -6.48 17.67
C GLU A 54 16.78 -5.28 17.04
N TYR A 55 15.55 -5.50 16.51
CA TYR A 55 14.69 -4.45 15.95
C TYR A 55 13.48 -4.25 16.87
N THR A 56 13.19 -2.98 17.17
CA THR A 56 11.93 -2.57 17.82
C THR A 56 11.22 -1.57 16.94
N PHE A 57 10.02 -1.88 16.49
CA PHE A 57 9.20 -1.03 15.63
C PHE A 57 7.72 -1.35 15.83
N THR A 58 6.83 -0.44 15.42
CA THR A 58 5.40 -0.74 15.29
C THR A 58 5.14 -1.45 13.97
N THR A 59 4.15 -2.31 13.92
CA THR A 59 3.84 -3.17 12.77
C THR A 59 3.52 -2.42 11.48
N HIS A 60 3.12 -1.14 11.59
CA HIS A 60 2.88 -0.20 10.48
C HIS A 60 4.13 0.62 10.08
N THR A 61 5.33 0.08 10.26
CA THR A 61 6.59 0.77 9.89
C THR A 61 7.08 0.29 8.53
N GLY A 62 7.36 1.22 7.62
CA GLY A 62 7.81 0.91 6.25
C GLY A 62 6.72 0.27 5.41
N THR A 63 7.08 -0.39 4.31
CA THR A 63 6.12 -1.16 3.51
C THR A 63 5.56 -2.29 4.34
N HIS A 64 4.25 -2.30 4.56
CA HIS A 64 3.58 -3.25 5.43
C HIS A 64 2.22 -3.69 4.86
N LEU A 65 1.68 -4.75 5.41
CA LEU A 65 0.32 -5.22 5.14
C LEU A 65 -0.51 -5.14 6.42
N ASP A 66 -1.64 -4.48 6.32
CA ASP A 66 -2.69 -4.49 7.33
C ASP A 66 -3.58 -5.70 7.14
N GLY A 67 -3.70 -6.52 8.20
CA GLY A 67 -4.57 -7.69 8.21
C GLY A 67 -6.02 -7.35 8.59
N PRO A 68 -6.95 -8.30 8.45
CA PRO A 68 -8.37 -8.03 8.71
C PRO A 68 -8.66 -7.52 10.11
N MET A 69 -7.96 -8.01 11.14
CA MET A 69 -8.20 -7.61 12.53
C MET A 69 -7.70 -6.19 12.86
N HIS A 70 -7.03 -5.50 11.91
CA HIS A 70 -6.62 -4.11 12.13
C HIS A 70 -7.82 -3.17 12.33
N PHE A 71 -8.89 -3.32 11.53
CA PHE A 71 -10.14 -2.55 11.67
C PHE A 71 -11.39 -3.40 11.91
N ASP A 72 -11.28 -4.73 11.88
CA ASP A 72 -12.38 -5.64 12.25
C ASP A 72 -12.01 -6.45 13.50
N PRO A 73 -12.63 -6.18 14.67
CA PRO A 73 -12.34 -6.94 15.90
C PRO A 73 -12.72 -8.43 15.81
N LYS A 74 -13.43 -8.85 14.76
CA LYS A 74 -13.74 -10.24 14.43
C LYS A 74 -12.94 -10.76 13.26
N GLY A 75 -12.05 -9.93 12.69
CA GLY A 75 -11.16 -10.29 11.59
C GLY A 75 -10.13 -11.35 11.97
N GLY A 76 -9.68 -12.11 10.99
CA GLY A 76 -8.59 -13.06 11.17
C GLY A 76 -7.23 -12.36 11.31
N ASP A 77 -6.29 -13.01 12.00
CA ASP A 77 -4.90 -12.58 12.10
C ASP A 77 -4.11 -12.84 10.81
N LEU A 78 -2.89 -12.30 10.73
CA LEU A 78 -2.00 -12.50 9.57
C LEU A 78 -1.65 -13.99 9.37
N ALA A 79 -1.54 -14.77 10.44
CA ALA A 79 -1.19 -16.19 10.33
C ALA A 79 -2.29 -17.02 9.67
N SER A 80 -3.54 -16.56 9.72
CA SER A 80 -4.71 -17.22 9.14
C SER A 80 -4.93 -16.87 7.66
N LEU A 81 -4.25 -15.86 7.12
CA LEU A 81 -4.41 -15.45 5.72
C LEU A 81 -3.90 -16.55 4.77
N PRO A 82 -4.73 -17.04 3.84
CA PRO A 82 -4.28 -18.02 2.86
C PRO A 82 -3.39 -17.36 1.79
N MET A 83 -2.41 -18.10 1.26
CA MET A 83 -1.53 -17.60 0.19
C MET A 83 -2.31 -17.08 -1.03
N ALA A 84 -3.46 -17.67 -1.34
CA ALA A 84 -4.33 -17.19 -2.41
C ALA A 84 -4.89 -15.77 -2.17
N LYS A 85 -4.89 -15.27 -0.93
CA LYS A 85 -5.21 -13.88 -0.59
C LYS A 85 -4.03 -12.96 -0.85
N LEU A 86 -2.80 -13.43 -0.57
CA LEU A 86 -1.59 -12.63 -0.59
C LEU A 86 -0.97 -12.46 -1.98
N PHE A 87 -1.32 -13.34 -2.93
CA PHE A 87 -0.73 -13.39 -4.26
C PHE A 87 -1.78 -13.55 -5.36
N GLY A 88 -1.56 -12.91 -6.51
CA GLY A 88 -2.44 -13.07 -7.67
C GLY A 88 -2.21 -12.03 -8.77
N GLU A 89 -3.07 -12.08 -9.78
CA GLU A 89 -3.10 -11.06 -10.82
C GLU A 89 -3.55 -9.72 -10.25
N GLY A 90 -3.02 -8.64 -10.82
CA GLY A 90 -3.37 -7.29 -10.43
C GLY A 90 -2.82 -6.24 -11.37
N VAL A 91 -2.99 -5.00 -10.99
CA VAL A 91 -2.58 -3.82 -11.76
C VAL A 91 -1.95 -2.77 -10.84
N ILE A 92 -0.99 -2.02 -11.39
CA ILE A 92 -0.44 -0.82 -10.77
C ILE A 92 -0.91 0.37 -11.60
N ALA A 93 -1.78 1.22 -11.04
CA ALA A 93 -2.38 2.35 -11.74
C ALA A 93 -1.75 3.66 -11.30
N ASP A 94 -1.21 4.42 -12.25
CA ASP A 94 -0.67 5.74 -12.01
C ASP A 94 -1.76 6.79 -12.05
N VAL A 95 -2.01 7.41 -10.89
CA VAL A 95 -2.95 8.52 -10.71
C VAL A 95 -2.23 9.80 -10.23
N SER A 96 -0.91 9.88 -10.40
CA SER A 96 -0.08 10.99 -9.91
C SER A 96 -0.50 12.36 -10.43
N GLU A 97 -1.22 12.41 -11.55
CA GLU A 97 -1.75 13.66 -12.12
C GLU A 97 -2.71 14.42 -11.21
N VAL A 98 -3.32 13.77 -10.19
CA VAL A 98 -4.22 14.48 -9.25
C VAL A 98 -3.44 15.38 -8.30
N GLY A 99 -2.14 15.10 -8.07
CA GLY A 99 -1.19 15.90 -7.29
C GLY A 99 -1.52 15.99 -5.80
N GLU A 100 -0.73 16.79 -5.06
CA GLU A 100 -0.94 17.02 -3.62
C GLU A 100 -2.39 17.31 -3.27
N TYR A 101 -2.91 16.72 -2.19
CA TYR A 101 -4.31 16.80 -1.74
C TYR A 101 -5.34 16.38 -2.79
N GLY A 102 -4.92 15.75 -3.88
CA GLY A 102 -5.82 15.35 -4.96
C GLY A 102 -6.77 14.24 -4.54
N ILE A 103 -7.92 14.18 -5.21
CA ILE A 103 -8.92 13.13 -5.00
C ILE A 103 -8.98 12.28 -6.24
N TYR A 104 -8.59 11.02 -6.15
CA TYR A 104 -8.74 10.10 -7.26
C TYR A 104 -10.04 9.30 -7.18
N THR A 105 -10.54 8.94 -8.35
CA THR A 105 -11.80 8.23 -8.56
C THR A 105 -11.55 7.00 -9.44
N PRO A 106 -12.52 6.09 -9.60
CA PRO A 106 -12.38 4.96 -10.53
C PRO A 106 -12.01 5.37 -11.95
N LYS A 107 -12.47 6.54 -12.40
CA LYS A 107 -12.17 7.07 -13.74
C LYS A 107 -10.67 7.27 -13.96
N HIS A 108 -9.94 7.78 -12.97
CA HIS A 108 -8.50 7.96 -13.08
C HIS A 108 -7.80 6.61 -13.32
N VAL A 109 -8.14 5.58 -12.55
CA VAL A 109 -7.58 4.23 -12.70
C VAL A 109 -7.95 3.61 -14.05
N LEU A 110 -9.24 3.62 -14.40
CA LEU A 110 -9.76 2.99 -15.62
C LEU A 110 -9.28 3.67 -16.90
N SER A 111 -8.84 4.93 -16.82
CA SER A 111 -8.21 5.62 -17.94
C SER A 111 -6.79 5.15 -18.25
N LYS A 112 -6.14 4.44 -17.32
CA LYS A 112 -4.73 4.03 -17.40
C LYS A 112 -4.56 2.55 -17.69
N VAL A 113 -5.39 1.69 -17.09
CA VAL A 113 -5.21 0.24 -17.16
C VAL A 113 -6.57 -0.48 -17.05
N GLU A 114 -6.68 -1.61 -17.75
CA GLU A 114 -7.83 -2.51 -17.60
C GLU A 114 -7.78 -3.22 -16.23
N VAL A 115 -8.87 -3.12 -15.48
CA VAL A 115 -9.03 -3.71 -14.15
C VAL A 115 -10.10 -4.79 -14.17
N LYS A 116 -9.82 -5.94 -13.59
CA LYS A 116 -10.74 -7.09 -13.52
C LYS A 116 -11.23 -7.30 -12.09
N LYS A 117 -12.42 -7.86 -11.97
CA LYS A 117 -12.99 -8.20 -10.65
C LYS A 117 -12.10 -9.24 -9.94
N GLY A 118 -11.77 -8.96 -8.69
CA GLY A 118 -10.91 -9.82 -7.89
C GLY A 118 -9.40 -9.60 -8.12
N ASP A 119 -9.00 -8.62 -8.91
CA ASP A 119 -7.60 -8.21 -9.05
C ASP A 119 -7.01 -7.73 -7.71
N ILE A 120 -5.70 -7.63 -7.67
CA ILE A 120 -4.96 -6.77 -6.74
C ILE A 120 -4.86 -5.41 -7.42
N LEU A 121 -5.12 -4.33 -6.66
CA LEU A 121 -4.99 -2.96 -7.19
C LEU A 121 -3.98 -2.18 -6.36
N ILE A 122 -2.89 -1.73 -7.00
CA ILE A 122 -1.95 -0.79 -6.39
C ILE A 122 -2.14 0.58 -7.05
N ILE A 123 -2.33 1.59 -6.22
CA ILE A 123 -2.43 3.00 -6.62
C ILE A 123 -1.06 3.63 -6.48
N HIS A 124 -0.55 4.19 -7.57
CA HIS A 124 0.64 5.00 -7.59
C HIS A 124 0.25 6.48 -7.64
N THR A 125 0.70 7.23 -6.65
CA THR A 125 0.41 8.67 -6.47
C THR A 125 1.65 9.54 -6.66
N HIS A 126 2.82 8.90 -6.86
CA HIS A 126 4.15 9.52 -6.81
C HIS A 126 4.58 9.97 -5.39
N SER A 127 3.83 9.62 -4.35
CA SER A 127 4.18 10.00 -2.98
C SER A 127 5.40 9.26 -2.45
N HIS A 128 5.74 8.09 -3.00
CA HIS A 128 6.88 7.28 -2.58
C HIS A 128 8.23 8.02 -2.68
N VAL A 129 8.36 9.01 -3.58
CA VAL A 129 9.59 9.80 -3.71
C VAL A 129 9.90 10.63 -2.45
N HIS A 130 8.88 10.97 -1.66
CA HIS A 130 8.99 11.72 -0.41
C HIS A 130 9.30 10.85 0.81
N TYR A 131 9.36 9.52 0.64
CA TYR A 131 9.77 8.62 1.71
C TYR A 131 11.26 8.82 2.07
N THR A 132 11.62 8.58 3.34
CA THR A 132 12.90 8.95 3.93
C THR A 132 14.15 8.51 3.17
N TYR A 133 14.11 7.34 2.54
CA TYR A 133 15.27 6.78 1.81
C TYR A 133 15.17 6.95 0.28
N CYS A 134 14.28 7.84 -0.19
CA CYS A 134 14.07 8.11 -1.60
C CYS A 134 14.73 9.43 -2.04
N SER A 135 14.48 9.82 -3.30
CA SER A 135 15.19 10.92 -3.96
C SER A 135 14.84 12.31 -3.46
N ASP A 136 13.65 12.49 -2.88
CA ASP A 136 13.11 13.79 -2.42
C ASP A 136 12.40 13.65 -1.08
N PRO A 137 13.12 13.37 0.03
CA PRO A 137 12.51 13.08 1.33
C PRO A 137 11.79 14.32 1.90
N ASP A 138 10.48 14.21 2.09
CA ASP A 138 9.64 15.23 2.72
C ASP A 138 8.52 14.56 3.53
N GLU A 139 8.68 14.49 4.85
CA GLU A 139 7.68 13.86 5.73
C GLU A 139 6.33 14.60 5.73
N GLU A 140 6.30 15.93 5.56
CA GLU A 140 5.05 16.67 5.50
C GLU A 140 4.28 16.37 4.21
N ALA A 141 4.97 16.32 3.07
CA ALA A 141 4.38 15.90 1.81
C ALA A 141 3.88 14.45 1.90
N TYR A 142 4.71 13.56 2.44
CA TYR A 142 4.43 12.13 2.54
C TYR A 142 3.19 11.81 3.38
N PHE A 143 3.06 12.39 4.57
CA PHE A 143 1.98 12.06 5.52
C PHE A 143 0.73 12.93 5.37
N TYR A 144 0.87 14.17 4.94
CA TYR A 144 -0.23 15.14 5.04
C TYR A 144 -0.76 15.64 3.70
N LYS A 145 0.02 15.48 2.60
CA LYS A 145 -0.35 16.06 1.31
C LYS A 145 -0.58 15.04 0.21
N HIS A 146 -0.33 13.74 0.48
CA HIS A 146 -0.59 12.72 -0.55
C HIS A 146 -2.06 12.73 -0.98
N PRO A 147 -2.36 12.43 -2.25
CA PRO A 147 -3.73 12.28 -2.70
C PRO A 147 -4.38 11.05 -2.08
N GLY A 148 -5.70 11.00 -2.13
CA GLY A 148 -6.45 9.87 -1.60
C GLY A 148 -7.81 9.70 -2.28
N PRO A 149 -8.54 8.63 -1.96
CA PRO A 149 -9.83 8.32 -2.56
C PRO A 149 -10.98 9.09 -1.91
N ASN A 150 -12.12 9.06 -2.59
CA ASN A 150 -13.41 9.47 -2.06
C ASN A 150 -14.37 8.26 -1.91
N LYS A 151 -15.61 8.54 -1.51
CA LYS A 151 -16.64 7.52 -1.35
C LYS A 151 -16.92 6.74 -2.64
N GLU A 152 -16.91 7.41 -3.80
CA GLU A 152 -17.12 6.76 -5.11
C GLU A 152 -16.08 5.68 -5.37
N PHE A 153 -14.80 5.98 -5.08
CA PHE A 153 -13.71 5.03 -5.23
C PHE A 153 -13.85 3.85 -4.25
N ARG A 154 -14.21 4.12 -2.99
CA ARG A 154 -14.46 3.08 -1.99
C ARG A 154 -15.57 2.12 -2.42
N ASP A 155 -16.71 2.68 -2.89
CA ASP A 155 -17.86 1.88 -3.33
C ASP A 155 -17.46 1.00 -4.54
N TRP A 156 -16.71 1.56 -5.49
CA TRP A 156 -16.17 0.81 -6.62
C TRP A 156 -15.24 -0.32 -6.17
N CYS A 157 -14.36 -0.09 -5.20
CA CYS A 157 -13.49 -1.15 -4.67
C CYS A 157 -14.30 -2.32 -4.10
N ALA A 158 -15.36 -2.03 -3.36
CA ALA A 158 -16.26 -3.04 -2.81
C ALA A 158 -16.96 -3.86 -3.92
N ASP A 159 -17.46 -3.19 -4.97
CA ASP A 159 -18.13 -3.83 -6.11
C ASP A 159 -17.16 -4.69 -6.93
N MET A 160 -15.94 -4.24 -7.12
CA MET A 160 -14.86 -4.97 -7.81
C MET A 160 -14.32 -6.14 -6.99
N LYS A 161 -14.60 -6.19 -5.68
CA LYS A 161 -14.13 -7.26 -4.79
C LYS A 161 -12.63 -7.51 -4.92
N PHE A 162 -11.85 -6.44 -4.90
CA PHE A 162 -10.40 -6.55 -4.95
C PHE A 162 -9.87 -7.52 -3.90
N LYS A 163 -8.81 -8.23 -4.23
CA LYS A 163 -8.16 -9.14 -3.30
C LYS A 163 -7.54 -8.38 -2.13
N TRP A 164 -6.82 -7.32 -2.45
CA TRP A 164 -6.33 -6.29 -1.54
C TRP A 164 -5.94 -5.03 -2.34
N LEU A 165 -5.78 -3.92 -1.63
CA LEU A 165 -5.34 -2.65 -2.21
C LEU A 165 -3.92 -2.33 -1.77
N GLY A 166 -3.15 -1.65 -2.63
CA GLY A 166 -1.86 -1.08 -2.29
C GLY A 166 -1.80 0.40 -2.60
N ILE A 167 -0.95 1.15 -1.90
CA ILE A 167 -0.68 2.56 -2.17
C ILE A 167 0.77 2.92 -1.85
N ASP A 168 1.35 3.81 -2.65
CA ASP A 168 2.71 4.34 -2.48
C ASP A 168 2.78 5.55 -1.53
N ALA A 169 1.82 5.66 -0.64
CA ALA A 169 1.70 6.70 0.37
C ALA A 169 1.51 6.10 1.77
N ALA A 170 1.42 6.96 2.77
CA ALA A 170 1.34 6.58 4.17
C ALA A 170 0.01 5.91 4.57
N SER A 171 -1.05 6.08 3.80
CA SER A 171 -2.36 5.46 4.04
C SER A 171 -3.19 5.33 2.77
N GLN A 172 -4.05 4.31 2.72
CA GLN A 172 -5.11 4.18 1.71
C GLN A 172 -6.20 5.25 1.90
N ASP A 173 -6.35 5.81 3.08
CA ASP A 173 -7.27 6.93 3.30
C ASP A 173 -6.61 8.26 2.92
N HIS A 174 -7.42 9.20 2.42
CA HIS A 174 -6.95 10.55 2.20
C HIS A 174 -6.56 11.19 3.56
N PRO A 175 -5.42 11.94 3.68
CA PRO A 175 -4.99 12.53 4.96
C PRO A 175 -6.07 13.38 5.63
N MET A 176 -6.88 14.09 4.83
CA MET A 176 -8.00 14.90 5.33
C MET A 176 -9.22 14.08 5.77
N ASN A 177 -9.18 12.77 5.61
CA ASN A 177 -10.15 11.82 6.14
C ASN A 177 -9.66 11.09 7.42
N ILE A 178 -8.50 11.50 7.97
CA ILE A 178 -7.88 10.93 9.17
C ILE A 178 -7.85 12.02 10.25
N ALA A 179 -8.67 11.84 11.32
CA ALA A 179 -8.83 12.83 12.37
C ALA A 179 -7.52 13.18 13.08
N ASP A 180 -6.69 12.19 13.37
CA ASP A 180 -5.42 12.39 14.06
C ASP A 180 -4.45 13.25 13.24
N LEU A 181 -4.35 13.05 11.94
CA LEU A 181 -3.52 13.88 11.07
C LEU A 181 -3.98 15.34 11.07
N ARG A 182 -5.28 15.57 10.95
CA ARG A 182 -5.85 16.93 11.01
C ARG A 182 -5.61 17.60 12.35
N ARG A 183 -5.75 16.86 13.45
CA ARG A 183 -5.49 17.35 14.82
C ARG A 183 -4.02 17.70 15.04
N LEU A 184 -3.10 16.87 14.54
CA LEU A 184 -1.66 17.09 14.68
C LEU A 184 -1.15 18.25 13.83
N ARG A 185 -1.72 18.49 12.67
CA ARG A 185 -1.27 19.51 11.70
C ARG A 185 -2.45 20.23 11.04
N PRO A 186 -3.19 21.08 11.77
CA PRO A 186 -4.39 21.76 11.24
C PRO A 186 -4.11 22.71 10.07
N LYS A 187 -2.87 23.17 9.87
CA LYS A 187 -2.50 23.99 8.72
C LYS A 187 -2.84 23.33 7.37
N PHE A 188 -2.71 22.01 7.27
CA PHE A 188 -2.97 21.28 6.03
C PHE A 188 -4.45 21.20 5.67
N VAL A 189 -5.35 21.34 6.64
CA VAL A 189 -6.80 21.45 6.36
C VAL A 189 -7.07 22.72 5.57
N ALA A 190 -6.50 23.87 5.98
CA ALA A 190 -6.68 25.13 5.25
C ALA A 190 -6.09 25.09 3.82
N GLU A 191 -4.94 24.40 3.64
CA GLU A 191 -4.33 24.21 2.32
C GLU A 191 -5.21 23.36 1.42
N PHE A 192 -5.75 22.26 1.93
CA PHE A 192 -6.69 21.39 1.23
C PHE A 192 -7.97 22.14 0.82
N GLU A 193 -8.60 22.88 1.74
CA GLU A 193 -9.80 23.66 1.46
C GLU A 193 -9.55 24.75 0.41
N LYS A 194 -8.39 25.40 0.46
CA LYS A 194 -7.96 26.37 -0.54
C LYS A 194 -7.83 25.73 -1.93
N LYS A 195 -7.23 24.54 -2.01
CA LYS A 195 -7.09 23.81 -3.28
C LYS A 195 -8.44 23.46 -3.88
N HIS A 196 -9.38 22.99 -3.07
CA HIS A 196 -10.67 22.48 -3.55
C HIS A 196 -11.77 23.55 -3.63
N GLY A 197 -11.57 24.74 -3.02
CA GLY A 197 -12.60 25.79 -2.94
C GLY A 197 -13.83 25.37 -2.15
N LYS A 198 -13.69 24.38 -1.26
CA LYS A 198 -14.74 23.77 -0.43
C LYS A 198 -14.22 23.51 0.96
N ARG A 199 -15.12 23.47 1.93
CA ARG A 199 -14.77 23.01 3.28
C ARG A 199 -14.49 21.52 3.26
N ARG A 200 -13.60 21.07 4.16
CA ARG A 200 -13.24 19.66 4.30
C ARG A 200 -14.47 18.76 4.53
N GLU A 201 -15.42 19.20 5.36
CA GLU A 201 -16.65 18.47 5.71
C GLU A 201 -17.60 18.26 4.52
N GLU A 202 -17.53 19.11 3.49
CA GLU A 202 -18.31 18.93 2.26
C GLU A 202 -17.76 17.82 1.38
N ILE A 203 -16.46 17.49 1.54
CA ILE A 203 -15.77 16.45 0.77
C ILE A 203 -15.69 15.16 1.58
N PHE A 204 -15.30 15.25 2.85
CA PHE A 204 -15.20 14.17 3.80
C PHE A 204 -16.04 14.47 5.03
N PRO A 205 -17.33 14.09 5.06
CA PRO A 205 -18.17 14.21 6.24
C PRO A 205 -17.59 13.51 7.46
N ASP A 206 -17.85 14.02 8.67
CA ASP A 206 -17.25 13.52 9.92
C ASP A 206 -17.65 12.08 10.27
N ASP A 207 -18.78 11.61 9.77
CA ASP A 207 -19.23 10.23 9.92
C ASP A 207 -18.52 9.22 9.00
N MET A 208 -17.58 9.69 8.18
CA MET A 208 -16.82 8.87 7.24
C MET A 208 -15.31 8.81 7.54
N GLU A 209 -14.90 8.97 8.79
CA GLU A 209 -13.49 8.83 9.19
C GLU A 209 -12.92 7.47 8.79
N HIS A 210 -11.66 7.46 8.33
CA HIS A 210 -10.98 6.26 7.83
C HIS A 210 -11.85 5.47 6.84
N LEU A 211 -12.38 6.17 5.83
CA LEU A 211 -13.36 5.67 4.88
C LEU A 211 -13.01 4.31 4.28
N MET A 212 -11.76 4.13 3.86
CA MET A 212 -11.30 2.88 3.24
C MET A 212 -11.18 1.77 4.27
N HIS A 213 -10.55 2.04 5.40
CA HIS A 213 -10.32 1.05 6.45
C HIS A 213 -11.64 0.55 7.06
N TRP A 214 -12.47 1.43 7.60
CA TRP A 214 -13.73 1.03 8.23
C TRP A 214 -14.70 0.32 7.29
N SER A 215 -14.70 0.73 6.01
CA SER A 215 -15.67 0.16 5.07
C SER A 215 -15.22 -1.15 4.43
N LEU A 216 -13.91 -1.37 4.26
CA LEU A 216 -13.42 -2.46 3.42
C LEU A 216 -12.86 -3.65 4.20
N PHE A 217 -12.34 -3.44 5.42
CA PHE A 217 -11.71 -4.52 6.20
C PHE A 217 -12.73 -5.54 6.71
N ALA A 218 -13.89 -5.08 7.15
CA ALA A 218 -14.92 -5.96 7.68
C ALA A 218 -15.65 -6.75 6.58
N LYS A 219 -16.26 -7.88 7.00
CA LYS A 219 -17.19 -8.61 6.13
C LYS A 219 -18.36 -7.71 5.70
N PRO A 220 -18.86 -7.86 4.47
CA PRO A 220 -18.57 -8.94 3.53
C PRO A 220 -17.35 -8.69 2.59
N HIS A 221 -16.63 -7.57 2.73
CA HIS A 221 -15.61 -7.18 1.76
C HIS A 221 -14.26 -7.84 2.02
N GLU A 222 -13.74 -7.74 3.23
CA GLU A 222 -12.43 -8.23 3.67
C GLU A 222 -11.30 -7.82 2.69
N ILE A 223 -11.33 -6.56 2.22
CA ILE A 223 -10.31 -6.00 1.34
C ILE A 223 -9.29 -5.30 2.24
N ILE A 224 -8.14 -5.94 2.43
CA ILE A 224 -7.04 -5.47 3.28
C ILE A 224 -6.10 -4.55 2.49
N HIS A 225 -5.22 -3.82 3.20
CA HIS A 225 -4.38 -2.78 2.59
C HIS A 225 -2.89 -3.08 2.74
N ALA A 226 -2.11 -2.80 1.68
CA ALA A 226 -0.67 -2.69 1.73
C ALA A 226 -0.31 -1.20 1.58
N GLU A 227 0.44 -0.66 2.52
CA GLU A 227 0.78 0.77 2.56
C GLU A 227 2.29 0.99 2.48
N ASN A 228 2.70 2.23 2.19
CA ASN A 228 4.10 2.59 1.96
C ASN A 228 4.77 1.74 0.85
N VAL A 229 4.04 1.44 -0.22
CA VAL A 229 4.58 0.78 -1.41
C VAL A 229 5.57 1.71 -2.10
N GLY A 230 6.59 1.18 -2.76
CA GLY A 230 7.59 2.01 -3.46
C GLY A 230 8.66 1.18 -4.15
N GLY A 231 9.92 1.31 -3.73
CA GLY A 231 11.03 0.63 -4.40
C GLY A 231 11.10 0.99 -5.89
N ASP A 232 11.08 -0.02 -6.73
CA ASP A 232 11.16 0.12 -8.20
C ASP A 232 9.77 0.25 -8.87
N ILE A 233 8.76 0.77 -8.18
CA ILE A 233 7.36 0.84 -8.66
C ILE A 233 7.23 1.51 -10.03
N ASP A 234 8.06 2.51 -10.34
CA ASP A 234 8.03 3.24 -11.61
C ASP A 234 8.29 2.35 -12.83
N GLN A 235 8.90 1.17 -12.65
CA GLN A 235 9.16 0.24 -13.75
C GLN A 235 7.90 -0.53 -14.20
N VAL A 236 6.81 -0.47 -13.44
CA VAL A 236 5.62 -1.31 -13.65
C VAL A 236 4.30 -0.55 -13.66
N LEU A 237 4.34 0.76 -13.87
CA LEU A 237 3.15 1.61 -13.94
C LEU A 237 2.26 1.27 -15.14
N ASN A 238 0.95 1.36 -14.92
CA ASN A 238 -0.10 1.18 -15.93
C ASN A 238 -0.06 -0.17 -16.65
N ARG A 239 0.37 -1.22 -15.94
CA ARG A 239 0.42 -2.58 -16.48
C ARG A 239 -0.17 -3.61 -15.52
N ARG A 240 -0.58 -4.74 -16.10
CA ARG A 240 -0.94 -5.94 -15.36
C ARG A 240 0.32 -6.70 -14.97
N ALA A 241 0.28 -7.31 -13.78
CA ALA A 241 1.36 -8.12 -13.25
C ALA A 241 0.80 -9.23 -12.35
N TRP A 242 1.64 -10.21 -12.04
CA TRP A 242 1.42 -11.04 -10.85
C TRP A 242 2.04 -10.31 -9.65
N ILE A 243 1.24 -10.07 -8.62
CA ILE A 243 1.64 -9.25 -7.48
C ILE A 243 1.55 -10.08 -6.20
N GLY A 244 2.57 -10.01 -5.37
CA GLY A 244 2.61 -10.72 -4.09
C GLY A 244 3.05 -9.80 -2.96
N VAL A 245 2.36 -9.92 -1.81
CA VAL A 245 2.69 -9.28 -0.54
C VAL A 245 2.99 -10.37 0.48
N PHE A 246 4.16 -10.30 1.12
CA PHE A 246 4.68 -11.38 1.97
C PHE A 246 4.98 -10.86 3.38
N PRO A 247 3.94 -10.70 4.24
CA PRO A 247 4.11 -10.33 5.64
C PRO A 247 4.68 -11.49 6.47
N LEU A 248 5.18 -11.19 7.65
CA LEU A 248 5.47 -12.21 8.64
C LEU A 248 4.19 -12.95 9.02
N LYS A 249 4.25 -14.28 9.17
CA LYS A 249 3.11 -15.11 9.57
C LYS A 249 2.92 -15.05 11.09
N VAL A 250 2.48 -13.90 11.58
CA VAL A 250 2.32 -13.64 13.02
C VAL A 250 0.94 -14.08 13.48
N LYS A 251 0.92 -14.98 14.50
CA LYS A 251 -0.33 -15.32 15.19
C LYS A 251 -0.75 -14.15 16.07
N ASP A 252 -2.05 -13.86 16.07
CA ASP A 252 -2.65 -12.70 16.74
C ASP A 252 -2.06 -11.35 16.26
N GLY A 253 -1.43 -11.34 15.07
CA GLY A 253 -0.89 -10.15 14.42
C GLY A 253 -1.93 -9.44 13.55
N GLU A 254 -2.12 -8.13 13.80
CA GLU A 254 -3.05 -7.28 13.03
C GLU A 254 -2.42 -6.70 11.76
N SER A 255 -1.09 -6.52 11.75
CA SER A 255 -0.31 -6.02 10.61
C SER A 255 1.14 -6.49 10.70
N SER A 256 1.91 -6.32 9.63
CA SER A 256 3.34 -6.65 9.60
C SER A 256 4.06 -5.95 8.46
N PRO A 257 5.30 -5.45 8.67
CA PRO A 257 6.20 -5.16 7.55
C PRO A 257 6.29 -6.36 6.62
N CYS A 258 6.41 -6.07 5.33
CA CYS A 258 6.37 -7.12 4.31
C CYS A 258 7.33 -6.84 3.15
N ARG A 259 7.66 -7.88 2.39
CA ARG A 259 8.21 -7.72 1.05
C ARG A 259 7.06 -7.75 0.04
N LEU A 260 7.02 -6.77 -0.86
CA LEU A 260 6.01 -6.65 -1.90
C LEU A 260 6.70 -6.68 -3.27
N VAL A 261 6.24 -7.56 -4.15
CA VAL A 261 6.91 -7.83 -5.43
C VAL A 261 5.89 -7.93 -6.55
N ALA A 262 6.20 -7.31 -7.69
CA ALA A 262 5.49 -7.54 -8.94
C ALA A 262 6.34 -8.43 -9.87
N PHE A 263 5.70 -9.39 -10.52
CA PHE A 263 6.29 -10.23 -11.55
C PHE A 263 5.69 -9.87 -12.90
N VAL A 264 6.54 -9.46 -13.83
CA VAL A 264 6.16 -9.04 -15.20
C VAL A 264 6.87 -9.90 -16.23
N GLU A 265 6.25 -10.09 -17.37
CA GLU A 265 6.91 -10.73 -18.53
C GLU A 265 7.97 -9.79 -19.08
N GLU A 266 9.17 -10.37 -19.37
CA GLU A 266 10.26 -9.67 -20.04
C GLU A 266 10.01 -9.53 -21.54
#